data_91dd20cd5698a237d387d88f9c5e0a2f
#
_entry.id   91dd20cd5698a237d387d88f9c5e0a2f
#
_cell.length_a   1.000
_cell.length_b   1.000
_cell.length_c   1.000
_cell.angle_alpha   90.00
_cell.angle_beta   90.00
_cell.angle_gamma   90.00
#
_symmetry.space_group_name_H-M   'P 1'
#
loop_
_entity.id
_entity.type
_entity.pdbx_description
1 polymer ?
#
loop_
_entity_poly.entity_id
_entity_poly.type
_entity_poly.pdbx_seq_one_letter_code
_entity_poly.pdbx_strand_id
1 'polypeptide(L)'
;MRNFLNDQVFADLRSDFMFKRAFGQKNILISFLNSILKTDRITDVEYRNVEMLGLTKQDRKVFYDIYCHTSDNRDFVVEMQHNPQKYFRDRALYYSTYTVQKQHDEAKKAFKRKLKNFAKSFVWDYKLYPVYVISILDYAMEHVGDWPRDKFISHYLVKEEEMNEVHSDSLHFIYIELPRFNKMLENLSDESDKWTYLFNNLSKMNEIPEEFDENPFQDLFTTAKIANFTAEEMHRYTEEQKMSYDYQNCLNYAVETAVEAAVKTATEKALSEGKAKGINEARCETAKNMLHDNAPVDLISKYTGLTEEQILKLKSE
;
A
#
# COMPACT_ATOMS: atom_id res chain seq x y z
N MET A 1 28.53 4.31 -14.53
CA MET A 1 27.10 4.47 -14.17
C MET A 1 26.28 4.24 -15.42
N ARG A 2 25.50 3.17 -15.51
CA ARG A 2 24.52 3.04 -16.59
C ARG A 2 23.47 4.11 -16.36
N ASN A 3 23.20 4.94 -17.37
CA ASN A 3 22.12 5.91 -17.32
C ASN A 3 20.80 5.15 -17.23
N PHE A 4 20.18 5.14 -16.07
CA PHE A 4 18.89 4.46 -15.80
C PHE A 4 17.72 4.99 -16.64
N LEU A 5 17.91 6.11 -17.36
CA LEU A 5 16.90 6.82 -18.13
C LEU A 5 17.13 6.81 -19.63
N ASN A 6 18.16 6.07 -20.15
CA ASN A 6 18.61 6.23 -21.55
C ASN A 6 17.55 5.88 -22.60
N ASP A 7 16.46 5.17 -22.24
CA ASP A 7 15.45 4.71 -23.18
C ASP A 7 14.01 5.13 -22.78
N GLN A 8 13.83 5.88 -21.66
CA GLN A 8 12.51 6.31 -21.22
C GLN A 8 12.07 7.58 -21.96
N VAL A 9 10.91 7.51 -22.63
CA VAL A 9 10.26 8.68 -23.25
C VAL A 9 9.43 9.45 -22.24
N PHE A 10 8.67 8.72 -21.38
CA PHE A 10 7.79 9.28 -20.38
C PHE A 10 8.23 8.91 -18.96
N ALA A 11 8.12 9.85 -18.04
CA ALA A 11 8.44 9.66 -16.63
C ALA A 11 7.41 8.75 -15.94
N ASP A 12 7.84 8.05 -14.89
CA ASP A 12 6.97 7.20 -14.10
C ASP A 12 5.99 8.04 -13.28
N LEU A 13 4.69 7.87 -13.56
CA LEU A 13 3.61 8.61 -12.88
C LEU A 13 3.56 8.32 -11.37
N ARG A 14 4.13 7.20 -10.93
CA ARG A 14 4.20 6.83 -9.52
C ARG A 14 5.28 7.60 -8.75
N SER A 15 6.31 8.14 -9.42
CA SER A 15 7.33 8.94 -8.74
C SER A 15 6.74 10.17 -8.06
N ASP A 16 7.25 10.56 -6.89
CA ASP A 16 6.74 11.71 -6.13
C ASP A 16 6.79 13.00 -6.95
N PHE A 17 7.90 13.20 -7.67
CA PHE A 17 8.07 14.34 -8.56
C PHE A 17 7.02 14.36 -9.68
N MET A 18 6.86 13.25 -10.41
CA MET A 18 5.93 13.20 -11.55
C MET A 18 4.48 13.23 -11.09
N PHE A 19 4.15 12.55 -10.00
CA PHE A 19 2.84 12.56 -9.39
C PHE A 19 2.39 13.99 -9.06
N LYS A 20 3.21 14.73 -8.31
CA LYS A 20 2.92 16.12 -7.95
C LYS A 20 2.88 17.05 -9.15
N ARG A 21 3.74 16.84 -10.16
CA ARG A 21 3.75 17.59 -11.40
C ARG A 21 2.48 17.37 -12.24
N ALA A 22 2.02 16.13 -12.38
CA ALA A 22 0.83 15.78 -13.12
C ALA A 22 -0.44 16.26 -12.40
N PHE A 23 -0.62 15.83 -11.15
CA PHE A 23 -1.81 16.16 -10.38
C PHE A 23 -1.81 17.59 -9.79
N GLY A 24 -0.74 18.33 -9.95
CA GLY A 24 -0.70 19.78 -9.79
C GLY A 24 -1.47 20.53 -10.88
N GLN A 25 -1.89 19.88 -11.96
CA GLN A 25 -2.74 20.43 -13.01
C GLN A 25 -4.20 20.08 -12.78
N LYS A 26 -5.07 21.08 -12.72
CA LYS A 26 -6.49 20.90 -12.37
C LYS A 26 -7.24 19.94 -13.29
N ASN A 27 -7.04 20.04 -14.58
CA ASN A 27 -7.72 19.22 -15.58
C ASN A 27 -7.36 17.73 -15.43
N ILE A 28 -6.09 17.42 -15.16
CA ILE A 28 -5.59 16.06 -14.91
C ILE A 28 -6.18 15.52 -13.61
N LEU A 29 -6.08 16.28 -12.51
CA LEU A 29 -6.63 15.88 -11.22
C LEU A 29 -8.16 15.69 -11.26
N ILE A 30 -8.89 16.61 -11.87
CA ILE A 30 -10.36 16.54 -11.98
C ILE A 30 -10.80 15.30 -12.77
N SER A 31 -10.13 14.99 -13.88
CA SER A 31 -10.43 13.77 -14.64
C SER A 31 -10.18 12.51 -13.83
N PHE A 32 -9.02 12.43 -13.16
CA PHE A 32 -8.71 11.30 -12.28
C PHE A 32 -9.76 11.14 -11.18
N LEU A 33 -10.10 12.21 -10.46
CA LEU A 33 -11.09 12.16 -9.39
C LEU A 33 -12.46 11.71 -9.92
N ASN A 34 -12.91 12.26 -11.06
CA ASN A 34 -14.18 11.87 -11.69
C ASN A 34 -14.20 10.43 -12.19
N SER A 35 -13.04 9.86 -12.55
CA SER A 35 -12.96 8.45 -12.96
C SER A 35 -13.14 7.47 -11.81
N ILE A 36 -12.74 7.87 -10.60
CA ILE A 36 -12.78 7.03 -9.40
C ILE A 36 -14.10 7.17 -8.64
N LEU A 37 -14.69 8.37 -8.67
CA LEU A 37 -15.89 8.70 -7.91
C LEU A 37 -17.15 8.41 -8.71
N LYS A 38 -18.11 7.73 -8.06
CA LYS A 38 -19.45 7.48 -8.60
C LYS A 38 -20.48 8.51 -8.08
N THR A 39 -20.01 9.72 -7.79
CA THR A 39 -20.81 10.82 -7.24
C THR A 39 -20.95 11.95 -8.22
N ASP A 40 -21.52 13.08 -7.80
CA ASP A 40 -21.64 14.29 -8.60
C ASP A 40 -20.31 14.73 -9.17
N ARG A 41 -20.34 15.11 -10.45
CA ARG A 41 -19.15 15.45 -11.22
C ARG A 41 -18.44 16.67 -10.63
N ILE A 42 -17.15 16.53 -10.38
CA ILE A 42 -16.25 17.62 -10.01
C ILE A 42 -15.96 18.46 -11.26
N THR A 43 -16.17 19.78 -11.16
CA THR A 43 -15.93 20.72 -12.25
C THR A 43 -14.75 21.65 -11.98
N ASP A 44 -14.43 21.91 -10.71
CA ASP A 44 -13.26 22.70 -10.31
C ASP A 44 -12.74 22.27 -8.95
N VAL A 45 -11.45 22.49 -8.73
CA VAL A 45 -10.75 22.23 -7.46
C VAL A 45 -9.88 23.43 -7.07
N GLU A 46 -9.79 23.69 -5.77
CA GLU A 46 -8.85 24.62 -5.19
C GLU A 46 -7.80 23.86 -4.40
N TYR A 47 -6.52 23.98 -4.78
CA TYR A 47 -5.43 23.35 -4.03
C TYR A 47 -5.27 23.99 -2.65
N ARG A 48 -5.02 23.15 -1.67
CA ARG A 48 -4.84 23.52 -0.26
C ARG A 48 -3.40 23.25 0.20
N ASN A 49 -3.03 23.81 1.34
CA ASN A 49 -1.73 23.51 1.93
C ASN A 49 -1.63 22.05 2.32
N VAL A 50 -0.65 21.35 1.79
CA VAL A 50 -0.38 19.92 2.02
C VAL A 50 0.27 19.66 3.40
N GLU A 51 0.88 20.67 4.03
CA GLU A 51 1.45 20.54 5.37
C GLU A 51 0.38 20.82 6.42
N MET A 52 0.09 19.81 7.25
CA MET A 52 -0.78 19.93 8.40
C MET A 52 0.05 19.93 9.67
N LEU A 53 -0.07 20.99 10.44
CA LEU A 53 0.57 21.11 11.75
C LEU A 53 -0.25 20.34 12.77
N GLY A 54 0.41 19.55 13.63
CA GLY A 54 -0.22 18.97 14.80
C GLY A 54 -0.74 20.01 15.78
N LEU A 55 -1.55 19.59 16.73
CA LEU A 55 -2.13 20.48 17.77
C LEU A 55 -1.04 21.06 18.67
N THR A 56 0.08 20.36 18.83
CA THR A 56 1.25 20.79 19.61
C THR A 56 2.51 20.79 18.75
N LYS A 57 3.58 21.49 19.21
CA LYS A 57 4.90 21.49 18.53
C LYS A 57 5.58 20.11 18.50
N GLN A 58 5.14 19.18 19.33
CA GLN A 58 5.68 17.82 19.47
C GLN A 58 4.94 16.82 18.60
N ASP A 59 3.76 17.17 18.07
CA ASP A 59 3.00 16.31 17.19
C ASP A 59 3.70 16.13 15.86
N ARG A 60 3.57 14.92 15.29
CA ARG A 60 4.07 14.64 13.94
C ARG A 60 3.32 15.52 12.94
N LYS A 61 4.06 16.23 12.12
CA LYS A 61 3.50 16.91 10.95
C LYS A 61 2.98 15.87 9.98
N VAL A 62 1.83 16.15 9.39
CA VAL A 62 1.24 15.35 8.32
C VAL A 62 1.49 16.09 7.01
N PHE A 63 2.01 15.39 6.03
CA PHE A 63 2.21 15.91 4.68
C PHE A 63 1.38 15.05 3.73
N TYR A 64 0.55 15.71 2.93
CA TYR A 64 -0.18 15.08 1.84
C TYR A 64 0.57 15.31 0.54
N ASP A 65 0.44 14.38 -0.42
CA ASP A 65 0.99 14.62 -1.75
C ASP A 65 0.15 15.65 -2.50
N ILE A 66 -1.17 15.45 -2.52
CA ILE A 66 -2.14 16.42 -3.07
C ILE A 66 -3.27 16.60 -2.06
N TYR A 67 -3.64 17.86 -1.81
CA TYR A 67 -4.82 18.21 -1.04
C TYR A 67 -5.60 19.30 -1.77
N CYS A 68 -6.86 19.04 -2.06
CA CYS A 68 -7.72 20.00 -2.72
C CYS A 68 -9.15 20.01 -2.16
N HIS A 69 -9.86 21.09 -2.45
CA HIS A 69 -11.23 21.36 -2.05
C HIS A 69 -12.07 21.71 -3.27
N THR A 70 -13.32 21.28 -3.29
CA THR A 70 -14.27 21.57 -4.37
C THR A 70 -15.28 22.65 -3.97
N SER A 71 -15.91 23.27 -4.95
CA SER A 71 -16.93 24.32 -4.73
C SER A 71 -18.17 23.83 -3.98
N ASP A 72 -18.45 22.52 -3.98
CA ASP A 72 -19.52 21.85 -3.24
C ASP A 72 -19.07 21.34 -1.85
N ASN A 73 -17.95 21.86 -1.37
CA ASN A 73 -17.38 21.60 -0.03
C ASN A 73 -16.89 20.16 0.21
N ARG A 74 -16.46 19.42 -0.81
CA ARG A 74 -15.77 18.15 -0.63
C ARG A 74 -14.26 18.38 -0.53
N ASP A 75 -13.61 17.67 0.39
CA ASP A 75 -12.16 17.67 0.56
C ASP A 75 -11.54 16.38 0.01
N PHE A 76 -10.45 16.49 -0.75
CA PHE A 76 -9.74 15.36 -1.34
C PHE A 76 -8.28 15.38 -0.93
N VAL A 77 -7.85 14.30 -0.33
CA VAL A 77 -6.44 13.95 -0.09
C VAL A 77 -6.09 12.82 -1.03
N VAL A 78 -5.11 13.02 -1.92
CA VAL A 78 -4.66 11.99 -2.87
C VAL A 78 -3.19 11.72 -2.61
N GLU A 79 -2.86 10.45 -2.41
CA GLU A 79 -1.51 10.01 -2.03
C GLU A 79 -1.03 8.84 -2.88
N MET A 80 0.26 8.83 -3.22
CA MET A 80 0.95 7.71 -3.83
C MET A 80 1.76 6.95 -2.76
N GLN A 81 1.54 5.64 -2.65
CA GLN A 81 2.18 4.80 -1.64
C GLN A 81 2.97 3.67 -2.30
N HIS A 82 4.29 3.71 -2.20
CA HIS A 82 5.19 2.75 -2.86
C HIS A 82 5.40 1.46 -2.06
N ASN A 83 5.41 1.55 -0.74
CA ASN A 83 5.77 0.44 0.12
C ASN A 83 4.68 0.11 1.12
N PRO A 84 4.41 -1.19 1.37
CA PRO A 84 3.47 -1.60 2.39
C PRO A 84 3.94 -1.13 3.77
N GLN A 85 3.00 -0.62 4.56
CA GLN A 85 3.24 -0.17 5.93
C GLN A 85 2.35 -0.96 6.89
N LYS A 86 2.94 -1.41 8.00
CA LYS A 86 2.27 -2.28 8.98
C LYS A 86 0.91 -1.76 9.46
N TYR A 87 0.76 -0.44 9.58
CA TYR A 87 -0.47 0.22 10.07
C TYR A 87 -0.98 1.24 9.06
N PHE A 88 -0.98 0.89 7.78
CA PHE A 88 -1.37 1.82 6.71
C PHE A 88 -2.79 2.35 6.88
N ARG A 89 -3.78 1.47 7.16
CA ARG A 89 -5.19 1.88 7.35
C ARG A 89 -5.37 2.81 8.55
N ASP A 90 -4.68 2.51 9.66
CA ASP A 90 -4.69 3.37 10.85
C ASP A 90 -4.07 4.74 10.57
N ARG A 91 -2.99 4.76 9.79
CA ARG A 91 -2.35 6.00 9.34
C ARG A 91 -3.29 6.83 8.46
N ALA A 92 -3.96 6.22 7.49
CA ALA A 92 -4.92 6.90 6.62
C ALA A 92 -6.09 7.49 7.44
N LEU A 93 -6.61 6.73 8.40
CA LEU A 93 -7.61 7.21 9.34
C LEU A 93 -7.09 8.37 10.19
N TYR A 94 -5.90 8.24 10.77
CA TYR A 94 -5.28 9.31 11.56
C TYR A 94 -5.09 10.59 10.72
N TYR A 95 -4.62 10.48 9.49
CA TYR A 95 -4.43 11.61 8.58
C TYR A 95 -5.75 12.30 8.24
N SER A 96 -6.82 11.54 8.02
CA SER A 96 -8.14 12.10 7.73
C SER A 96 -8.69 12.98 8.87
N THR A 97 -8.31 12.69 10.13
CA THR A 97 -8.78 13.48 11.29
C THR A 97 -8.29 14.93 11.24
N TYR A 98 -7.11 15.19 10.68
CA TYR A 98 -6.61 16.57 10.51
C TYR A 98 -7.45 17.35 9.51
N THR A 99 -7.87 16.72 8.42
CA THR A 99 -8.76 17.35 7.43
C THR A 99 -10.13 17.63 8.03
N VAL A 100 -10.69 16.70 8.81
CA VAL A 100 -11.96 16.90 9.53
C VAL A 100 -11.86 18.05 10.53
N GLN A 101 -10.80 18.11 11.35
CA GLN A 101 -10.59 19.19 12.32
C GLN A 101 -10.46 20.55 11.65
N LYS A 102 -9.81 20.61 10.49
CA LYS A 102 -9.64 21.86 9.73
C LYS A 102 -10.97 22.46 9.30
N GLN A 103 -12.00 21.66 9.02
CA GLN A 103 -13.35 22.16 8.67
C GLN A 103 -13.92 23.04 9.77
N HIS A 104 -13.75 22.69 11.06
CA HIS A 104 -14.14 23.56 12.19
C HIS A 104 -13.44 24.92 12.13
N ASP A 105 -12.14 24.91 11.90
CA ASP A 105 -11.34 26.17 11.86
C ASP A 105 -11.72 27.04 10.67
N GLU A 106 -12.02 26.43 9.53
CA GLU A 106 -12.47 27.14 8.33
C GLU A 106 -13.87 27.73 8.53
N ALA A 107 -14.80 26.95 9.11
CA ALA A 107 -16.13 27.46 9.48
C ALA A 107 -16.02 28.67 10.43
N LYS A 108 -15.15 28.60 11.44
CA LYS A 108 -14.89 29.71 12.37
C LYS A 108 -14.29 30.93 11.66
N LYS A 109 -13.36 30.74 10.72
CA LYS A 109 -12.78 31.83 9.92
C LYS A 109 -13.84 32.46 9.02
N ALA A 110 -14.67 31.64 8.35
CA ALA A 110 -15.75 32.11 7.49
C ALA A 110 -16.80 32.93 8.28
N PHE A 111 -17.17 32.46 9.47
CA PHE A 111 -18.06 33.18 10.37
C PHE A 111 -17.48 34.56 10.75
N LYS A 112 -16.22 34.63 11.15
CA LYS A 112 -15.54 35.89 11.49
C LYS A 112 -15.48 36.88 10.32
N ARG A 113 -15.28 36.38 9.09
CA ARG A 113 -15.28 37.23 7.86
C ARG A 113 -16.64 37.86 7.56
N LYS A 114 -17.73 37.08 7.81
CA LYS A 114 -19.11 37.55 7.57
C LYS A 114 -19.58 38.59 8.59
N LEU A 115 -19.05 38.55 9.82
CA LEU A 115 -19.50 39.38 10.94
C LEU A 115 -18.48 40.46 11.34
N LYS A 116 -18.11 41.33 10.41
CA LYS A 116 -17.16 42.42 10.68
C LYS A 116 -17.56 43.37 11.84
N ASN A 117 -18.84 43.38 12.29
CA ASN A 117 -19.36 44.36 13.24
C ASN A 117 -20.37 43.83 14.28
N PHE A 118 -20.44 42.53 14.56
CA PHE A 118 -21.40 42.03 15.55
C PHE A 118 -20.75 41.16 16.63
N ALA A 119 -21.07 41.45 17.91
CA ALA A 119 -20.59 40.68 19.08
C ALA A 119 -21.33 39.33 19.23
N LYS A 120 -21.42 38.53 18.12
CA LYS A 120 -21.96 37.18 18.22
C LYS A 120 -20.81 36.17 18.36
N SER A 121 -20.96 35.26 19.33
CA SER A 121 -20.03 34.13 19.47
C SER A 121 -20.25 33.14 18.34
N PHE A 122 -19.15 32.55 17.82
CA PHE A 122 -19.23 31.44 16.89
C PHE A 122 -19.71 30.19 17.62
N VAL A 123 -20.78 29.61 17.15
CA VAL A 123 -21.26 28.29 17.56
C VAL A 123 -21.23 27.38 16.34
N TRP A 124 -20.51 26.29 16.42
CA TRP A 124 -20.46 25.30 15.36
C TRP A 124 -21.60 24.31 15.54
N ASP A 125 -22.31 24.01 14.48
CA ASP A 125 -23.42 23.06 14.43
C ASP A 125 -22.96 21.61 14.16
N TYR A 126 -21.64 21.37 14.19
CA TYR A 126 -21.00 20.08 13.91
C TYR A 126 -21.24 19.52 12.50
N LYS A 127 -21.72 20.33 11.56
CA LYS A 127 -21.86 19.91 10.18
C LYS A 127 -20.48 19.63 9.57
N LEU A 128 -20.28 18.38 9.16
CA LEU A 128 -19.12 17.95 8.39
C LEU A 128 -19.47 17.84 6.92
N TYR A 129 -18.47 18.07 6.08
CA TYR A 129 -18.51 17.84 4.65
C TYR A 129 -17.66 16.61 4.30
N PRO A 130 -17.95 15.92 3.17
CA PRO A 130 -17.21 14.72 2.80
C PRO A 130 -15.72 14.96 2.64
N VAL A 131 -14.91 14.09 3.25
CA VAL A 131 -13.46 13.99 3.13
C VAL A 131 -13.15 12.66 2.44
N TYR A 132 -12.50 12.73 1.30
CA TYR A 132 -12.04 11.57 0.55
C TYR A 132 -10.53 11.41 0.70
N VAL A 133 -10.10 10.29 1.27
CA VAL A 133 -8.69 9.89 1.31
C VAL A 133 -8.50 8.82 0.24
N ILE A 134 -7.87 9.21 -0.86
CA ILE A 134 -7.60 8.36 -2.02
C ILE A 134 -6.12 7.97 -1.99
N SER A 135 -5.84 6.68 -1.87
CA SER A 135 -4.47 6.19 -1.87
C SER A 135 -4.25 5.24 -3.04
N ILE A 136 -3.29 5.59 -3.91
CA ILE A 136 -2.82 4.76 -5.00
C ILE A 136 -1.67 3.91 -4.44
N LEU A 137 -1.81 2.59 -4.47
CA LEU A 137 -0.92 1.64 -3.81
C LEU A 137 -0.12 0.86 -4.87
N ASP A 138 1.20 0.98 -4.83
CA ASP A 138 2.13 0.18 -5.65
C ASP A 138 2.35 -1.24 -5.06
N TYR A 139 1.42 -1.67 -4.23
CA TYR A 139 1.38 -3.00 -3.61
C TYR A 139 -0.07 -3.46 -3.40
N ALA A 140 -0.27 -4.78 -3.30
CA ALA A 140 -1.56 -5.35 -2.93
C ALA A 140 -1.69 -5.40 -1.41
N MET A 141 -2.86 -5.00 -0.89
CA MET A 141 -3.19 -5.14 0.53
C MET A 141 -3.66 -6.56 0.86
N GLU A 142 -3.50 -6.92 2.13
CA GLU A 142 -4.17 -8.10 2.67
C GLU A 142 -5.66 -7.81 2.87
N HIS A 143 -6.50 -8.70 2.36
CA HIS A 143 -7.95 -8.67 2.51
C HIS A 143 -8.44 -9.91 3.25
N VAL A 144 -9.55 -9.78 3.96
CA VAL A 144 -10.19 -10.90 4.66
C VAL A 144 -11.28 -11.51 3.79
N GLY A 145 -11.40 -12.85 3.79
CA GLY A 145 -12.41 -13.59 3.03
C GLY A 145 -12.10 -13.70 1.53
N ASP A 146 -13.14 -14.00 0.75
CA ASP A 146 -13.05 -14.23 -0.70
C ASP A 146 -13.02 -12.91 -1.47
N TRP A 147 -11.94 -12.16 -1.33
CA TRP A 147 -11.75 -10.90 -2.06
C TRP A 147 -11.49 -11.18 -3.55
N PRO A 148 -12.26 -10.59 -4.50
CA PRO A 148 -12.05 -10.81 -5.92
C PRO A 148 -10.63 -10.39 -6.35
N ARG A 149 -9.94 -11.24 -7.13
CA ARG A 149 -8.54 -11.03 -7.52
C ARG A 149 -8.34 -9.81 -8.42
N ASP A 150 -9.33 -9.49 -9.22
CA ASP A 150 -9.38 -8.39 -10.20
C ASP A 150 -10.00 -7.12 -9.64
N LYS A 151 -10.45 -7.12 -8.40
CA LYS A 151 -10.95 -5.92 -7.73
C LYS A 151 -9.79 -5.06 -7.26
N PHE A 152 -9.45 -4.06 -8.05
CA PHE A 152 -8.33 -3.15 -7.80
C PHE A 152 -8.73 -1.82 -7.14
N ILE A 153 -10.01 -1.43 -7.18
CA ILE A 153 -10.53 -0.25 -6.48
C ILE A 153 -11.46 -0.69 -5.35
N SER A 154 -11.21 -0.20 -4.16
CA SER A 154 -12.07 -0.43 -2.98
C SER A 154 -12.46 0.88 -2.33
N HIS A 155 -13.73 1.00 -1.95
CA HIS A 155 -14.29 2.17 -1.29
C HIS A 155 -14.85 1.78 0.09
N TYR A 156 -14.30 2.37 1.14
CA TYR A 156 -14.67 2.12 2.52
C TYR A 156 -15.41 3.31 3.10
N LEU A 157 -16.48 3.01 3.81
CA LEU A 157 -17.38 3.94 4.51
C LEU A 157 -17.58 3.48 5.95
N VAL A 158 -17.97 4.39 6.83
CA VAL A 158 -18.47 4.05 8.17
C VAL A 158 -19.94 3.63 8.05
N LYS A 159 -20.22 2.37 8.35
CA LYS A 159 -21.55 1.76 8.21
C LYS A 159 -21.94 1.01 9.47
N GLU A 160 -23.25 0.87 9.66
CA GLU A 160 -23.84 -0.09 10.58
C GLU A 160 -23.53 -1.52 10.09
N GLU A 161 -23.24 -2.43 11.03
CA GLU A 161 -22.62 -3.73 10.73
C GLU A 161 -23.56 -4.74 10.06
N GLU A 162 -24.82 -4.78 10.48
CA GLU A 162 -25.79 -5.79 10.01
C GLU A 162 -26.57 -5.31 8.77
N MET A 163 -27.07 -4.08 8.79
CA MET A 163 -27.95 -3.53 7.75
C MET A 163 -27.20 -2.75 6.67
N ASN A 164 -25.90 -2.53 6.86
CA ASN A 164 -25.07 -1.73 5.95
C ASN A 164 -25.53 -0.29 5.76
N GLU A 165 -26.32 0.26 6.70
CA GLU A 165 -26.71 1.68 6.68
C GLU A 165 -25.48 2.58 6.86
N VAL A 166 -25.33 3.58 5.98
CA VAL A 166 -24.21 4.54 6.07
C VAL A 166 -24.44 5.43 7.29
N HIS A 167 -23.56 5.35 8.29
CA HIS A 167 -23.62 6.17 9.49
C HIS A 167 -23.42 7.66 9.19
N SER A 168 -22.44 7.96 8.34
CA SER A 168 -22.11 9.32 7.92
C SER A 168 -21.41 9.30 6.58
N ASP A 169 -21.77 10.22 5.70
CA ASP A 169 -21.12 10.45 4.39
C ASP A 169 -19.93 11.42 4.51
N SER A 170 -19.38 11.60 5.70
CA SER A 170 -18.32 12.58 5.94
C SER A 170 -16.91 12.03 5.80
N LEU A 171 -16.73 10.70 5.71
CA LEU A 171 -15.41 10.10 5.63
C LEU A 171 -15.38 8.89 4.69
N HIS A 172 -14.53 8.99 3.66
CA HIS A 172 -14.37 7.99 2.61
C HIS A 172 -12.89 7.62 2.48
N PHE A 173 -12.60 6.30 2.40
CA PHE A 173 -11.28 5.82 2.03
C PHE A 173 -11.41 5.06 0.72
N ILE A 174 -10.62 5.46 -0.28
CA ILE A 174 -10.58 4.81 -1.58
C ILE A 174 -9.15 4.32 -1.80
N TYR A 175 -8.99 3.02 -1.99
CA TYR A 175 -7.70 2.40 -2.26
C TYR A 175 -7.69 1.84 -3.68
N ILE A 176 -6.64 2.17 -4.43
CA ILE A 176 -6.39 1.72 -5.80
C ILE A 176 -5.13 0.85 -5.74
N GLU A 177 -5.30 -0.47 -5.83
CA GLU A 177 -4.22 -1.44 -5.72
C GLU A 177 -3.68 -1.76 -7.11
N LEU A 178 -2.63 -1.06 -7.54
CA LEU A 178 -2.05 -1.18 -8.88
C LEU A 178 -1.68 -2.62 -9.28
N PRO A 179 -1.11 -3.48 -8.40
CA PRO A 179 -0.77 -4.85 -8.78
C PRO A 179 -1.97 -5.78 -9.03
N ARG A 180 -3.19 -5.39 -8.62
CA ARG A 180 -4.41 -6.15 -8.91
C ARG A 180 -5.00 -5.82 -10.28
N PHE A 181 -4.57 -4.73 -10.89
CA PHE A 181 -4.99 -4.33 -12.22
C PHE A 181 -4.15 -5.05 -13.28
N ASN A 182 -4.78 -5.93 -14.06
CA ASN A 182 -4.14 -6.79 -15.05
C ASN A 182 -4.73 -6.66 -16.45
N LYS A 183 -5.56 -5.62 -16.70
CA LYS A 183 -6.15 -5.39 -18.03
C LYS A 183 -5.09 -4.93 -19.02
N MET A 184 -5.17 -5.45 -20.24
CA MET A 184 -4.39 -5.02 -21.39
C MET A 184 -5.02 -3.77 -22.00
N LEU A 185 -4.27 -3.04 -22.83
CA LEU A 185 -4.68 -1.78 -23.44
C LEU A 185 -6.03 -1.89 -24.18
N GLU A 186 -6.20 -2.94 -24.97
CA GLU A 186 -7.40 -3.20 -25.77
C GLU A 186 -8.65 -3.58 -24.95
N ASN A 187 -8.48 -3.83 -23.66
CA ASN A 187 -9.54 -4.27 -22.74
C ASN A 187 -9.91 -3.20 -21.70
N LEU A 188 -9.44 -1.98 -21.87
CA LEU A 188 -9.82 -0.86 -21.00
C LEU A 188 -11.29 -0.49 -21.26
N SER A 189 -12.11 -0.50 -20.21
CA SER A 189 -13.56 -0.34 -20.34
C SER A 189 -14.10 1.01 -19.87
N ASP A 190 -13.36 1.70 -19.01
CA ASP A 190 -13.74 3.00 -18.47
C ASP A 190 -12.53 3.87 -18.15
N GLU A 191 -12.78 5.12 -17.73
CA GLU A 191 -11.74 6.07 -17.38
C GLU A 191 -10.89 5.62 -16.17
N SER A 192 -11.45 4.87 -15.23
CA SER A 192 -10.68 4.37 -14.08
C SER A 192 -9.67 3.28 -14.52
N ASP A 193 -10.03 2.47 -15.50
CA ASP A 193 -9.11 1.54 -16.15
C ASP A 193 -7.97 2.28 -16.85
N LYS A 194 -8.29 3.33 -17.65
CA LYS A 194 -7.30 4.14 -18.36
C LYS A 194 -6.28 4.76 -17.38
N TRP A 195 -6.75 5.36 -16.30
CA TRP A 195 -5.89 5.95 -15.28
C TRP A 195 -5.01 4.90 -14.59
N THR A 196 -5.59 3.77 -14.21
CA THR A 196 -4.84 2.69 -13.54
C THR A 196 -3.82 2.05 -14.47
N TYR A 197 -4.16 1.90 -15.76
CA TYR A 197 -3.23 1.44 -16.79
C TYR A 197 -2.02 2.38 -16.93
N LEU A 198 -2.25 3.70 -16.94
CA LEU A 198 -1.19 4.70 -17.04
C LEU A 198 -0.27 4.69 -15.81
N PHE A 199 -0.78 4.50 -14.60
CA PHE A 199 0.07 4.31 -13.41
C PHE A 199 1.03 3.12 -13.57
N ASN A 200 0.58 2.02 -14.18
CA ASN A 200 1.39 0.82 -14.34
C ASN A 200 2.33 0.86 -15.56
N ASN A 201 2.01 1.64 -16.59
CA ASN A 201 2.64 1.45 -17.90
C ASN A 201 3.20 2.73 -18.54
N LEU A 202 2.86 3.94 -18.10
CA LEU A 202 3.26 5.19 -18.74
C LEU A 202 4.79 5.25 -18.99
N SER A 203 5.60 4.89 -18.01
CA SER A 203 7.06 4.91 -18.12
C SER A 203 7.65 3.86 -19.06
N LYS A 204 6.85 2.89 -19.50
CA LYS A 204 7.23 1.82 -20.42
C LYS A 204 6.81 2.10 -21.86
N MET A 205 6.06 3.18 -22.09
CA MET A 205 5.56 3.57 -23.41
C MET A 205 6.59 4.41 -24.15
N ASN A 206 6.62 4.27 -25.47
CA ASN A 206 7.45 5.09 -26.37
C ASN A 206 6.61 6.07 -27.20
N GLU A 207 5.32 5.82 -27.34
CA GLU A 207 4.36 6.61 -28.11
C GLU A 207 3.03 6.68 -27.35
N ILE A 208 2.14 7.57 -27.77
CA ILE A 208 0.81 7.76 -27.19
C ILE A 208 -0.15 6.83 -27.93
N PRO A 209 -0.77 5.84 -27.28
CA PRO A 209 -1.79 5.00 -27.90
C PRO A 209 -3.08 5.79 -28.24
N GLU A 210 -3.82 5.32 -29.25
CA GLU A 210 -5.07 5.96 -29.70
C GLU A 210 -6.13 6.05 -28.59
N GLU A 211 -6.14 5.12 -27.63
CA GLU A 211 -7.05 5.08 -26.49
C GLU A 211 -6.90 6.29 -25.56
N PHE A 212 -5.79 7.03 -25.68
CA PHE A 212 -5.47 8.22 -24.90
C PHE A 212 -5.40 9.49 -25.74
N ASP A 213 -5.94 9.48 -26.99
CA ASP A 213 -5.91 10.63 -27.91
C ASP A 213 -6.96 11.70 -27.57
N GLU A 214 -7.22 11.93 -26.31
CA GLU A 214 -8.13 12.95 -25.81
C GLU A 214 -7.61 13.60 -24.52
N ASN A 215 -8.06 14.86 -24.28
CA ASN A 215 -7.75 15.50 -23.00
C ASN A 215 -8.60 14.87 -21.87
N PRO A 216 -8.00 14.71 -20.67
CA PRO A 216 -6.70 15.28 -20.24
C PRO A 216 -5.48 14.36 -20.44
N PHE A 217 -5.62 13.20 -21.08
CA PHE A 217 -4.51 12.29 -21.28
C PHE A 217 -3.39 12.88 -22.12
N GLN A 218 -3.73 13.62 -23.19
CA GLN A 218 -2.77 14.36 -24.02
C GLN A 218 -1.92 15.33 -23.16
N ASP A 219 -2.55 16.04 -22.23
CA ASP A 219 -1.85 16.95 -21.31
C ASP A 219 -0.95 16.16 -20.34
N LEU A 220 -1.40 15.00 -19.87
CA LEU A 220 -0.59 14.12 -19.04
C LEU A 220 0.67 13.62 -19.78
N PHE A 221 0.51 13.12 -21.01
CA PHE A 221 1.66 12.66 -21.82
C PHE A 221 2.64 13.80 -22.12
N THR A 222 2.12 15.00 -22.42
CA THR A 222 2.95 16.19 -22.62
C THR A 222 3.73 16.55 -21.36
N THR A 223 3.09 16.46 -20.19
CA THR A 223 3.67 16.75 -18.88
C THR A 223 4.70 15.71 -18.48
N ALA A 224 4.44 14.42 -18.80
CA ALA A 224 5.30 13.30 -18.47
C ALA A 224 6.50 13.12 -19.42
N LYS A 225 6.47 13.78 -20.60
CA LYS A 225 7.55 13.63 -21.58
C LYS A 225 8.86 14.18 -21.03
N ILE A 226 9.83 13.30 -20.82
CA ILE A 226 11.12 13.62 -20.19
C ILE A 226 11.87 14.70 -20.96
N ALA A 227 11.77 14.71 -22.30
CA ALA A 227 12.38 15.73 -23.15
C ALA A 227 11.86 17.15 -22.87
N ASN A 228 10.70 17.30 -22.19
CA ASN A 228 10.10 18.58 -21.82
C ASN A 228 10.55 19.05 -20.42
N PHE A 229 11.36 18.28 -19.72
CA PHE A 229 11.83 18.66 -18.38
C PHE A 229 12.93 19.72 -18.48
N THR A 230 12.85 20.71 -17.59
CA THR A 230 13.99 21.62 -17.35
C THR A 230 15.15 20.86 -16.73
N ALA A 231 16.35 21.45 -16.74
CA ALA A 231 17.53 20.82 -16.10
C ALA A 231 17.33 20.55 -14.61
N GLU A 232 16.60 21.42 -13.89
CA GLU A 232 16.28 21.25 -12.47
C GLU A 232 15.27 20.10 -12.27
N GLU A 233 14.24 20.04 -13.08
CA GLU A 233 13.23 18.96 -13.04
C GLU A 233 13.84 17.60 -13.36
N MET A 234 14.72 17.55 -14.38
CA MET A 234 15.48 16.35 -14.71
C MET A 234 16.37 15.90 -13.55
N HIS A 235 17.06 16.85 -12.92
CA HIS A 235 17.89 16.53 -11.75
C HIS A 235 17.05 15.95 -10.61
N ARG A 236 15.93 16.58 -10.26
CA ARG A 236 15.02 16.09 -9.19
C ARG A 236 14.48 14.71 -9.50
N TYR A 237 13.99 14.48 -10.71
CA TYR A 237 13.49 13.17 -11.14
C TYR A 237 14.57 12.09 -11.08
N THR A 238 15.80 12.40 -11.56
CA THR A 238 16.92 11.45 -11.56
C THR A 238 17.38 11.10 -10.13
N GLU A 239 17.46 12.07 -9.23
CA GLU A 239 17.82 11.83 -7.83
C GLU A 239 16.76 10.98 -7.11
N GLU A 240 15.49 11.21 -7.37
CA GLU A 240 14.41 10.39 -6.83
C GLU A 240 14.48 8.94 -7.32
N GLN A 241 14.66 8.73 -8.64
CA GLN A 241 14.82 7.39 -9.21
C GLN A 241 16.02 6.66 -8.60
N LYS A 242 17.13 7.35 -8.41
CA LYS A 242 18.31 6.80 -7.76
C LYS A 242 18.04 6.40 -6.31
N MET A 243 17.42 7.28 -5.52
CA MET A 243 17.06 6.98 -4.12
C MET A 243 16.12 5.77 -4.03
N SER A 244 15.13 5.69 -4.91
CA SER A 244 14.20 4.55 -4.98
C SER A 244 14.94 3.25 -5.31
N TYR A 245 15.85 3.28 -6.28
CA TYR A 245 16.68 2.13 -6.64
C TYR A 245 17.59 1.67 -5.49
N ASP A 246 18.29 2.61 -4.85
CA ASP A 246 19.15 2.32 -3.71
C ASP A 246 18.37 1.72 -2.54
N TYR A 247 17.17 2.25 -2.26
CA TYR A 247 16.28 1.71 -1.24
C TYR A 247 15.85 0.27 -1.56
N GLN A 248 15.43 -0.02 -2.80
CA GLN A 248 15.06 -1.38 -3.22
C GLN A 248 16.23 -2.36 -3.13
N ASN A 249 17.42 -1.94 -3.50
CA ASN A 249 18.63 -2.76 -3.34
C ASN A 249 18.93 -3.08 -1.87
N CYS A 250 18.82 -2.10 -0.98
CA CYS A 250 18.99 -2.32 0.46
C CYS A 250 17.93 -3.30 1.02
N LEU A 251 16.67 -3.14 0.60
CA LEU A 251 15.58 -4.01 1.00
C LEU A 251 15.79 -5.45 0.50
N ASN A 252 16.13 -5.63 -0.77
CA ASN A 252 16.41 -6.94 -1.36
C ASN A 252 17.56 -7.64 -0.62
N TYR A 253 18.66 -6.94 -0.36
CA TYR A 253 19.78 -7.47 0.41
C TYR A 253 19.36 -7.91 1.83
N ALA A 254 18.56 -7.10 2.52
CA ALA A 254 18.07 -7.45 3.85
C ALA A 254 17.16 -8.68 3.84
N VAL A 255 16.28 -8.79 2.84
CA VAL A 255 15.40 -9.95 2.65
C VAL A 255 16.22 -11.21 2.33
N GLU A 256 17.16 -11.14 1.38
CA GLU A 256 18.04 -12.26 1.02
C GLU A 256 18.81 -12.77 2.25
N THR A 257 19.43 -11.86 2.99
CA THR A 257 20.18 -12.21 4.22
C THR A 257 19.27 -12.86 5.27
N ALA A 258 18.06 -12.36 5.46
CA ALA A 258 17.10 -12.93 6.41
C ALA A 258 16.62 -14.33 5.98
N VAL A 259 16.36 -14.52 4.70
CA VAL A 259 15.97 -15.81 4.10
C VAL A 259 17.10 -16.83 4.25
N GLU A 260 18.35 -16.46 3.91
CA GLU A 260 19.50 -17.34 4.06
C GLU A 260 19.69 -17.80 5.52
N ALA A 261 19.59 -16.87 6.47
CA ALA A 261 19.70 -17.18 7.90
C ALA A 261 18.57 -18.13 8.37
N ALA A 262 17.33 -17.88 7.93
CA ALA A 262 16.18 -18.71 8.25
C ALA A 262 16.31 -20.13 7.66
N VAL A 263 16.73 -20.25 6.40
CA VAL A 263 16.97 -21.54 5.73
C VAL A 263 18.07 -22.32 6.44
N LYS A 264 19.19 -21.67 6.77
CA LYS A 264 20.29 -22.31 7.52
C LYS A 264 19.79 -22.87 8.84
N THR A 265 19.10 -22.06 9.63
CA THR A 265 18.56 -22.48 10.94
C THR A 265 17.57 -23.63 10.82
N ALA A 266 16.66 -23.58 9.85
CA ALA A 266 15.69 -24.64 9.59
C ALA A 266 16.39 -25.95 9.16
N THR A 267 17.42 -25.86 8.31
CA THR A 267 18.19 -27.02 7.84
C THR A 267 18.96 -27.67 8.98
N GLU A 268 19.64 -26.89 9.82
CA GLU A 268 20.35 -27.37 10.98
C GLU A 268 19.43 -28.11 11.97
N LYS A 269 18.24 -27.52 12.23
CA LYS A 269 17.21 -28.12 13.08
C LYS A 269 16.70 -29.43 12.50
N ALA A 270 16.32 -29.47 11.23
CA ALA A 270 15.82 -30.68 10.56
C ALA A 270 16.87 -31.79 10.53
N LEU A 271 18.16 -31.43 10.31
CA LEU A 271 19.25 -32.41 10.34
C LEU A 271 19.46 -33.00 11.72
N SER A 272 19.40 -32.17 12.79
CA SER A 272 19.54 -32.65 14.18
C SER A 272 18.38 -33.57 14.59
N GLU A 273 17.15 -33.20 14.25
CA GLU A 273 15.95 -34.01 14.51
C GLU A 273 15.98 -35.33 13.71
N GLY A 274 16.37 -35.29 12.44
CA GLY A 274 16.50 -36.47 11.60
C GLY A 274 17.57 -37.44 12.12
N LYS A 275 18.73 -36.93 12.56
CA LYS A 275 19.78 -37.75 13.19
C LYS A 275 19.28 -38.41 14.49
N ALA A 276 18.63 -37.65 15.35
CA ALA A 276 18.09 -38.17 16.61
C ALA A 276 17.04 -39.27 16.36
N LYS A 277 16.15 -39.04 15.39
CA LYS A 277 15.13 -40.02 15.00
C LYS A 277 15.76 -41.31 14.43
N GLY A 278 16.69 -41.16 13.48
CA GLY A 278 17.39 -42.30 12.88
C GLY A 278 18.19 -43.14 13.89
N ILE A 279 18.87 -42.50 14.85
CA ILE A 279 19.55 -43.20 15.94
C ILE A 279 18.54 -43.97 16.81
N ASN A 280 17.40 -43.35 17.12
CA ASN A 280 16.39 -44.02 17.94
C ASN A 280 15.74 -45.19 17.20
N GLU A 281 15.44 -45.06 15.91
CA GLU A 281 14.93 -46.13 15.06
C GLU A 281 15.90 -47.32 14.99
N ALA A 282 17.18 -47.06 14.74
CA ALA A 282 18.22 -48.09 14.75
C ALA A 282 18.36 -48.80 16.09
N ARG A 283 18.25 -48.07 17.20
CA ARG A 283 18.25 -48.65 18.55
C ARG A 283 17.05 -49.57 18.81
N CYS A 284 15.84 -49.12 18.37
CA CYS A 284 14.61 -49.91 18.46
C CYS A 284 14.69 -51.18 17.60
N GLU A 285 15.21 -51.08 16.37
CA GLU A 285 15.39 -52.22 15.48
C GLU A 285 16.39 -53.23 16.05
N THR A 286 17.53 -52.78 16.58
CA THR A 286 18.52 -53.62 17.28
C THR A 286 17.88 -54.30 18.48
N ALA A 287 17.09 -53.58 19.28
CA ALA A 287 16.39 -54.17 20.43
C ALA A 287 15.38 -55.23 20.01
N LYS A 288 14.62 -55.02 18.92
CA LYS A 288 13.69 -56.03 18.37
C LYS A 288 14.41 -57.29 17.92
N ASN A 289 15.54 -57.17 17.25
CA ASN A 289 16.36 -58.32 16.82
C ASN A 289 16.90 -59.08 18.01
N MET A 290 17.41 -58.41 19.04
CA MET A 290 17.90 -59.05 20.28
C MET A 290 16.78 -59.70 21.08
N LEU A 291 15.56 -59.14 21.10
CA LEU A 291 14.38 -59.77 21.73
C LEU A 291 13.97 -61.03 20.97
N HIS A 292 14.04 -61.03 19.65
CA HIS A 292 13.78 -62.20 18.82
C HIS A 292 14.76 -63.35 19.14
N ASP A 293 16.03 -63.01 19.41
CA ASP A 293 17.08 -63.98 19.78
C ASP A 293 17.04 -64.37 21.28
N ASN A 294 15.98 -63.98 22.01
CA ASN A 294 15.76 -64.25 23.43
C ASN A 294 16.84 -63.68 24.35
N ALA A 295 17.49 -62.59 24.00
CA ALA A 295 18.45 -61.90 24.87
C ALA A 295 17.76 -61.31 26.13
N PRO A 296 18.43 -61.33 27.30
CA PRO A 296 17.91 -60.74 28.52
C PRO A 296 17.73 -59.21 28.39
N VAL A 297 16.66 -58.65 29.01
CA VAL A 297 16.29 -57.22 28.89
C VAL A 297 17.40 -56.28 29.38
N ASP A 298 18.14 -56.65 30.44
CA ASP A 298 19.29 -55.93 30.97
C ASP A 298 20.43 -55.82 29.94
N LEU A 299 20.66 -56.90 29.21
CA LEU A 299 21.66 -56.93 28.13
C LEU A 299 21.23 -56.04 26.94
N ILE A 300 19.96 -56.11 26.56
CA ILE A 300 19.39 -55.25 25.47
C ILE A 300 19.52 -53.79 25.88
N SER A 301 19.13 -53.42 27.10
CA SER A 301 19.26 -52.04 27.61
C SER A 301 20.72 -51.55 27.57
N LYS A 302 21.68 -52.39 27.96
CA LYS A 302 23.11 -52.05 27.97
C LYS A 302 23.64 -51.73 26.57
N TYR A 303 23.23 -52.47 25.53
CA TYR A 303 23.75 -52.32 24.17
C TYR A 303 22.99 -51.30 23.31
N THR A 304 21.70 -51.14 23.58
CA THR A 304 20.86 -50.20 22.78
C THR A 304 20.72 -48.81 23.42
N GLY A 305 20.93 -48.74 24.77
CA GLY A 305 20.69 -47.54 25.55
C GLY A 305 19.19 -47.19 25.70
N LEU A 306 18.28 -48.11 25.35
CA LEU A 306 16.86 -47.99 25.62
C LEU A 306 16.56 -48.36 27.08
N THR A 307 15.52 -47.73 27.66
CA THR A 307 15.07 -48.10 29.01
C THR A 307 14.34 -49.47 28.98
N GLU A 308 14.32 -50.17 30.14
CA GLU A 308 13.59 -51.45 30.25
C GLU A 308 12.11 -51.29 29.85
N GLU A 309 11.49 -50.17 30.23
CA GLU A 309 10.10 -49.85 29.85
C GLU A 309 9.91 -49.75 28.33
N GLN A 310 10.85 -49.09 27.62
CA GLN A 310 10.84 -48.99 26.15
C GLN A 310 11.03 -50.37 25.49
N ILE A 311 11.92 -51.21 26.05
CA ILE A 311 12.15 -52.56 25.53
C ILE A 311 10.93 -53.47 25.76
N LEU A 312 10.28 -53.40 26.93
CA LEU A 312 9.08 -54.17 27.22
C LEU A 312 7.90 -53.76 26.28
N LYS A 313 7.80 -52.49 25.96
CA LYS A 313 6.81 -52.00 24.99
C LYS A 313 7.05 -52.57 23.60
N LEU A 314 8.30 -52.60 23.13
CA LEU A 314 8.66 -53.23 21.84
C LEU A 314 8.42 -54.74 21.81
N LYS A 315 8.35 -55.42 22.96
CA LYS A 315 8.04 -56.83 23.07
C LYS A 315 6.53 -57.09 22.94
N SER A 316 5.69 -56.09 23.21
CA SER A 316 4.21 -56.17 23.13
C SER A 316 3.63 -55.75 21.79
N GLU A 317 4.44 -55.16 20.91
CA GLU A 317 4.13 -54.84 19.51
C GLU A 317 4.54 -56.00 18.57
#